data_ac151d9cba4755706de92eb4b7974a0a
#
_entry.id   ac151d9cba4755706de92eb4b7974a0a
#
_cell.length_a   1.000
_cell.length_b   1.000
_cell.length_c   1.000
_cell.angle_alpha   90.00
_cell.angle_beta   90.00
_cell.angle_gamma   90.00
#
_symmetry.space_group_name_H-M   'P 1'
#
loop_
_entity.id
_entity.type
_entity.pdbx_description
1 polymer ?
#
loop_
_entity_poly.entity_id
_entity_poly.type
_entity_poly.pdbx_seq_one_letter_code
_entity_poly.pdbx_strand_id
1 'polypeptide(L)'
;MTSTPFRHRITGLIAIAILGVSVASCAGQDQDTTNTPQTDKDGVAMTAGANQPAEVNGVDLHFLAMMTPHHQQAVDMSEIILAAQGTSAATADLADRIKAGQEEEIDTMVDWAEQWDQHDLMEQHSQHIANGMITPEQLDQLKTLEGEEADTLFLQLMHSHHAGAVAMTQDQIDNGGYQPLVDLAQQMIDVQTAEMREMEQLLEAKGESLLNE
;
A
#
# COMPACT_ATOMS: atom_id res chain seq x y z
N MET A 1 34.06 -10.91 -53.25
CA MET A 1 32.94 -10.99 -54.17
C MET A 1 31.78 -10.27 -53.52
N THR A 2 31.76 -8.99 -53.57
CA THR A 2 31.10 -8.02 -54.49
C THR A 2 29.66 -8.39 -54.83
N SER A 3 28.69 -7.66 -54.29
CA SER A 3 27.77 -6.87 -55.10
C SER A 3 26.73 -6.15 -54.25
N THR A 4 26.74 -4.84 -54.37
CA THR A 4 25.77 -3.80 -53.98
C THR A 4 24.75 -3.60 -55.17
N PRO A 5 23.86 -2.58 -55.19
CA PRO A 5 22.58 -2.37 -54.54
C PRO A 5 21.47 -2.13 -55.59
N PHE A 6 20.20 -2.00 -55.15
CA PHE A 6 19.19 -1.43 -56.05
C PHE A 6 18.32 -0.38 -55.35
N ARG A 7 18.53 0.88 -55.80
CA ARG A 7 17.71 2.06 -55.45
C ARG A 7 16.54 2.14 -56.45
N HIS A 8 15.35 2.39 -55.95
CA HIS A 8 14.32 3.03 -56.77
C HIS A 8 13.76 4.26 -56.05
N ARG A 9 14.03 5.40 -56.68
CA ARG A 9 13.34 6.66 -56.49
C ARG A 9 12.12 6.71 -57.36
N ILE A 10 10.98 7.13 -56.82
CA ILE A 10 9.90 7.69 -57.64
C ILE A 10 9.49 9.01 -57.01
N THR A 11 9.69 10.03 -57.83
CA THR A 11 9.30 11.42 -57.67
C THR A 11 7.90 11.61 -58.24
N GLY A 12 7.01 12.28 -57.53
CA GLY A 12 5.72 12.71 -58.10
C GLY A 12 5.26 13.97 -57.41
N LEU A 13 5.27 15.04 -58.17
CA LEU A 13 4.88 16.42 -57.81
C LEU A 13 3.39 16.65 -58.11
N ILE A 14 2.88 17.77 -57.54
CA ILE A 14 1.72 18.61 -57.94
C ILE A 14 0.42 18.21 -57.19
N ALA A 15 -0.32 19.10 -56.48
CA ALA A 15 -0.72 20.49 -56.80
C ALA A 15 -1.14 21.29 -55.57
N ILE A 16 -0.94 22.59 -55.67
CA ILE A 16 -1.37 23.65 -54.78
C ILE A 16 -2.86 23.93 -54.97
N ALA A 17 -3.59 24.08 -53.85
CA ALA A 17 -4.83 24.86 -53.83
C ALA A 17 -4.88 25.69 -52.55
N ILE A 18 -4.77 27.00 -52.74
CA ILE A 18 -4.97 28.05 -51.72
C ILE A 18 -6.44 28.41 -51.77
N LEU A 19 -7.13 28.49 -50.64
CA LEU A 19 -8.12 29.52 -50.31
C LEU A 19 -8.77 29.23 -48.94
N GLY A 20 -8.82 30.30 -48.09
CA GLY A 20 -9.79 30.36 -47.00
C GLY A 20 -9.18 30.81 -45.67
N VAL A 21 -8.91 32.11 -45.55
CA VAL A 21 -8.69 32.81 -44.27
C VAL A 21 -10.00 32.78 -43.52
N SER A 22 -10.04 32.11 -42.36
CA SER A 22 -11.04 32.33 -41.34
C SER A 22 -10.29 32.56 -40.05
N VAL A 23 -10.22 33.80 -39.62
CA VAL A 23 -9.83 34.20 -38.26
C VAL A 23 -10.92 33.70 -37.30
N ALA A 24 -10.65 32.57 -36.64
CA ALA A 24 -11.38 32.16 -35.46
C ALA A 24 -10.59 32.57 -34.24
N SER A 25 -11.22 33.44 -33.51
CA SER A 25 -10.81 33.96 -32.19
C SER A 25 -10.28 32.86 -31.27
N CYS A 26 -9.06 32.99 -30.75
CA CYS A 26 -8.60 32.25 -29.59
C CYS A 26 -9.43 32.67 -28.39
N ALA A 27 -10.50 31.95 -28.12
CA ALA A 27 -11.00 31.85 -26.77
C ALA A 27 -10.08 30.85 -26.05
N GLY A 28 -9.27 31.36 -25.11
CA GLY A 28 -8.55 30.52 -24.17
C GLY A 28 -9.59 29.68 -23.41
N GLN A 29 -9.56 28.39 -23.62
CA GLN A 29 -10.12 27.45 -22.66
C GLN A 29 -9.11 27.41 -21.51
N ASP A 30 -9.37 28.25 -20.50
CA ASP A 30 -8.95 27.94 -19.17
C ASP A 30 -9.55 26.54 -18.86
N GLN A 31 -8.70 25.53 -18.85
CA GLN A 31 -9.04 24.28 -18.19
C GLN A 31 -9.07 24.62 -16.70
N ASP A 32 -10.25 25.05 -16.28
CA ASP A 32 -10.64 25.05 -14.89
C ASP A 32 -10.66 23.56 -14.48
N THR A 33 -9.51 23.08 -13.99
CA THR A 33 -9.46 21.81 -13.27
C THR A 33 -10.26 22.04 -12.00
N THR A 34 -11.56 21.83 -12.10
CA THR A 34 -12.43 21.77 -10.94
C THR A 34 -11.92 20.62 -10.08
N ASN A 35 -11.09 20.97 -9.12
CA ASN A 35 -10.64 20.11 -8.04
C ASN A 35 -11.89 19.82 -7.19
N THR A 36 -12.68 18.84 -7.62
CA THR A 36 -13.85 18.38 -6.85
C THR A 36 -13.28 17.62 -5.66
N PRO A 37 -13.51 18.04 -4.42
CA PRO A 37 -13.05 17.30 -3.26
C PRO A 37 -13.65 15.90 -3.31
N GLN A 38 -12.81 14.87 -3.40
CA GLN A 38 -13.21 13.50 -3.14
C GLN A 38 -13.29 13.32 -1.63
N THR A 39 -14.30 12.63 -1.16
CA THR A 39 -14.37 12.21 0.25
C THR A 39 -14.08 10.71 0.32
N ASP A 40 -13.30 10.31 1.32
CA ASP A 40 -13.10 8.90 1.64
C ASP A 40 -14.37 8.24 2.22
N LYS A 41 -14.28 6.96 2.56
CA LYS A 41 -15.38 6.20 3.15
C LYS A 41 -15.82 6.75 4.51
N ASP A 42 -14.94 7.48 5.20
CA ASP A 42 -15.17 8.09 6.51
C ASP A 42 -15.61 9.56 6.42
N GLY A 43 -15.79 10.09 5.20
CA GLY A 43 -16.28 11.43 4.94
C GLY A 43 -15.21 12.52 5.03
N VAL A 44 -13.93 12.15 5.08
CA VAL A 44 -12.81 13.08 5.07
C VAL A 44 -12.60 13.63 3.66
N ALA A 45 -12.51 14.94 3.52
CA ALA A 45 -12.29 15.59 2.23
C ALA A 45 -10.84 15.36 1.77
N MET A 46 -10.68 14.67 0.66
CA MET A 46 -9.39 14.46 0.01
C MET A 46 -9.22 15.47 -1.12
N THR A 47 -8.18 16.27 -1.06
CA THR A 47 -7.76 17.19 -2.13
C THR A 47 -6.58 16.61 -2.88
N ALA A 48 -6.62 16.60 -4.21
CA ALA A 48 -5.48 16.17 -5.00
C ALA A 48 -4.27 17.07 -4.70
N GLY A 49 -3.14 16.45 -4.40
CA GLY A 49 -1.87 17.14 -4.20
C GLY A 49 -1.31 17.71 -5.50
N ALA A 50 -0.44 18.71 -5.39
CA ALA A 50 0.10 19.44 -6.54
C ALA A 50 0.90 18.55 -7.52
N ASN A 51 1.48 17.47 -7.05
CA ASN A 51 2.32 16.53 -7.84
C ASN A 51 1.70 15.13 -7.96
N GLN A 52 0.44 14.98 -7.60
CA GLN A 52 -0.25 13.70 -7.65
C GLN A 52 -0.46 13.26 -9.10
N PRO A 53 -0.08 12.02 -9.48
CA PRO A 53 -0.41 11.46 -10.79
C PRO A 53 -1.91 11.47 -11.05
N ALA A 54 -2.31 11.67 -12.30
CA ALA A 54 -3.74 11.77 -12.67
C ALA A 54 -4.52 10.47 -12.44
N GLU A 55 -3.82 9.35 -12.40
CA GLU A 55 -4.36 8.02 -12.16
C GLU A 55 -4.71 7.78 -10.68
N VAL A 56 -4.06 8.49 -9.76
CA VAL A 56 -4.29 8.34 -8.32
C VAL A 56 -5.69 8.80 -7.97
N ASN A 57 -6.44 7.95 -7.32
CA ASN A 57 -7.81 8.21 -6.90
C ASN A 57 -7.98 8.20 -5.37
N GLY A 58 -9.20 8.38 -4.88
CA GLY A 58 -9.48 8.41 -3.44
C GLY A 58 -9.26 7.07 -2.74
N VAL A 59 -9.32 5.94 -3.45
CA VAL A 59 -9.02 4.61 -2.89
C VAL A 59 -7.53 4.50 -2.61
N ASP A 60 -6.68 4.94 -3.54
CA ASP A 60 -5.22 4.95 -3.36
C ASP A 60 -4.81 5.78 -2.14
N LEU A 61 -5.38 6.99 -2.02
CA LEU A 61 -5.07 7.88 -0.90
C LEU A 61 -5.55 7.31 0.44
N HIS A 62 -6.76 6.75 0.46
CA HIS A 62 -7.29 6.09 1.65
C HIS A 62 -6.45 4.89 2.06
N PHE A 63 -6.04 4.07 1.08
CA PHE A 63 -5.17 2.91 1.33
C PHE A 63 -3.84 3.33 1.97
N LEU A 64 -3.14 4.33 1.42
CA LEU A 64 -1.90 4.84 2.00
C LEU A 64 -2.10 5.31 3.45
N ALA A 65 -3.16 6.10 3.68
CA ALA A 65 -3.44 6.69 4.99
C ALA A 65 -3.78 5.65 6.07
N MET A 66 -4.42 4.55 5.69
CA MET A 66 -4.84 3.49 6.63
C MET A 66 -3.78 2.39 6.77
N MET A 67 -3.14 2.00 5.68
CA MET A 67 -2.19 0.88 5.69
C MET A 67 -0.85 1.25 6.34
N THR A 68 -0.40 2.50 6.20
CA THR A 68 0.86 2.94 6.83
C THR A 68 0.85 2.81 8.36
N PRO A 69 -0.13 3.35 9.12
CA PRO A 69 -0.18 3.15 10.56
C PRO A 69 -0.49 1.69 10.94
N HIS A 70 -1.21 0.95 10.09
CA HIS A 70 -1.43 -0.47 10.28
C HIS A 70 -0.10 -1.24 10.26
N HIS A 71 0.74 -1.04 9.26
CA HIS A 71 2.06 -1.65 9.16
C HIS A 71 2.97 -1.23 10.31
N GLN A 72 2.94 0.04 10.73
CA GLN A 72 3.71 0.49 11.89
C GLN A 72 3.38 -0.32 13.14
N GLN A 73 2.10 -0.67 13.35
CA GLN A 73 1.74 -1.50 14.50
C GLN A 73 2.32 -2.92 14.43
N ALA A 74 2.42 -3.52 13.24
CA ALA A 74 3.06 -4.82 13.07
C ALA A 74 4.58 -4.75 13.34
N VAL A 75 5.23 -3.68 12.91
CA VAL A 75 6.63 -3.39 13.27
C VAL A 75 6.78 -3.30 14.78
N ASP A 76 5.92 -2.52 15.46
CA ASP A 76 5.94 -2.38 16.92
C ASP A 76 5.75 -3.73 17.64
N MET A 77 4.80 -4.57 17.18
CA MET A 77 4.60 -5.91 17.72
C MET A 77 5.82 -6.81 17.53
N SER A 78 6.42 -6.74 16.35
CA SER A 78 7.63 -7.50 16.04
C SER A 78 8.81 -7.07 16.92
N GLU A 79 8.99 -5.79 17.17
CA GLU A 79 10.02 -5.30 18.09
C GLU A 79 9.80 -5.78 19.53
N ILE A 80 8.55 -5.82 19.99
CA ILE A 80 8.22 -6.30 21.33
C ILE A 80 8.60 -7.77 21.46
N ILE A 81 8.21 -8.64 20.53
CA ILE A 81 8.51 -10.07 20.62
C ILE A 81 10.00 -10.37 20.45
N LEU A 82 10.71 -9.61 19.61
CA LEU A 82 12.16 -9.74 19.46
C LEU A 82 12.94 -9.31 20.72
N ALA A 83 12.39 -8.42 21.51
CA ALA A 83 12.97 -7.99 22.80
C ALA A 83 12.60 -8.92 23.96
N ALA A 84 11.55 -9.73 23.84
CA ALA A 84 11.06 -10.61 24.90
C ALA A 84 12.06 -11.76 25.16
N GLN A 85 12.24 -12.09 26.46
CA GLN A 85 13.13 -13.18 26.82
C GLN A 85 12.49 -14.54 26.52
N GLY A 86 13.28 -15.47 25.99
CA GLY A 86 12.84 -16.83 25.76
C GLY A 86 11.95 -17.04 24.54
N THR A 87 11.84 -16.04 23.68
CA THR A 87 11.20 -16.17 22.35
C THR A 87 11.84 -17.31 21.56
N SER A 88 11.04 -18.16 20.96
CA SER A 88 11.54 -19.25 20.12
C SER A 88 12.22 -18.72 18.86
N ALA A 89 13.25 -19.44 18.39
CA ALA A 89 13.97 -19.04 17.19
C ALA A 89 13.05 -18.92 15.96
N ALA A 90 12.02 -19.76 15.86
CA ALA A 90 11.08 -19.72 14.75
C ALA A 90 10.17 -18.47 14.79
N THR A 91 9.67 -18.12 15.98
CA THR A 91 8.87 -16.90 16.15
C THR A 91 9.73 -15.65 15.92
N ALA A 92 10.96 -15.62 16.42
CA ALA A 92 11.88 -14.51 16.20
C ALA A 92 12.24 -14.32 14.72
N ASP A 93 12.52 -15.40 14.00
CA ASP A 93 12.80 -15.35 12.54
C ASP A 93 11.59 -14.84 11.74
N LEU A 94 10.38 -15.26 12.09
CA LEU A 94 9.18 -14.75 11.48
C LEU A 94 8.98 -13.25 11.79
N ALA A 95 9.17 -12.84 13.04
CA ALA A 95 9.02 -11.43 13.45
C ALA A 95 10.05 -10.52 12.77
N ASP A 96 11.31 -10.97 12.62
CA ASP A 96 12.34 -10.22 11.87
C ASP A 96 11.96 -10.03 10.41
N ARG A 97 11.40 -11.06 9.75
CA ARG A 97 10.96 -10.96 8.35
C ARG A 97 9.75 -10.04 8.19
N ILE A 98 8.77 -10.14 9.07
CA ILE A 98 7.61 -9.26 9.08
C ILE A 98 8.05 -7.82 9.27
N LYS A 99 8.89 -7.55 10.27
CA LYS A 99 9.42 -6.21 10.53
C LYS A 99 10.10 -5.62 9.31
N ALA A 100 11.07 -6.34 8.75
CA ALA A 100 11.84 -5.85 7.61
C ALA A 100 10.99 -5.61 6.36
N GLY A 101 10.05 -6.49 6.06
CA GLY A 101 9.16 -6.35 4.90
C GLY A 101 8.21 -5.16 5.07
N GLN A 102 7.61 -5.02 6.24
CA GLN A 102 6.66 -3.93 6.48
C GLN A 102 7.33 -2.56 6.64
N GLU A 103 8.56 -2.48 7.13
CA GLU A 103 9.36 -1.24 7.11
C GLU A 103 9.61 -0.77 5.66
N GLU A 104 9.96 -1.67 4.73
CA GLU A 104 10.16 -1.34 3.31
C GLU A 104 8.86 -0.86 2.64
N GLU A 105 7.74 -1.48 2.98
CA GLU A 105 6.41 -1.09 2.48
C GLU A 105 5.97 0.26 3.05
N ILE A 106 6.22 0.54 4.33
CA ILE A 106 6.00 1.86 4.96
C ILE A 106 6.79 2.93 4.23
N ASP A 107 8.09 2.72 4.03
CA ASP A 107 8.96 3.69 3.35
C ASP A 107 8.42 4.00 1.95
N THR A 108 8.00 2.97 1.21
CA THR A 108 7.41 3.13 -0.13
C THR A 108 6.11 3.94 -0.11
N MET A 109 5.21 3.64 0.83
CA MET A 109 3.92 4.35 0.96
C MET A 109 4.11 5.80 1.41
N VAL A 110 5.03 6.05 2.34
CA VAL A 110 5.39 7.39 2.81
C VAL A 110 6.01 8.20 1.68
N ASP A 111 6.93 7.62 0.91
CA ASP A 111 7.55 8.27 -0.25
C ASP A 111 6.51 8.71 -1.29
N TRP A 112 5.50 7.89 -1.58
CA TRP A 112 4.39 8.29 -2.45
C TRP A 112 3.54 9.40 -1.85
N ALA A 113 3.18 9.29 -0.57
CA ALA A 113 2.41 10.32 0.11
C ALA A 113 3.15 11.68 0.11
N GLU A 114 4.46 11.67 0.33
CA GLU A 114 5.30 12.86 0.24
C GLU A 114 5.34 13.45 -1.17
N GLN A 115 5.59 12.60 -2.18
CA GLN A 115 5.62 13.02 -3.58
C GLN A 115 4.28 13.62 -4.04
N TRP A 116 3.17 13.14 -3.50
CA TRP A 116 1.82 13.59 -3.84
C TRP A 116 1.31 14.72 -2.94
N ASP A 117 2.13 15.25 -2.03
CA ASP A 117 1.77 16.32 -1.09
C ASP A 117 0.57 15.96 -0.20
N GLN A 118 0.58 14.72 0.34
CA GLN A 118 -0.51 14.14 1.14
C GLN A 118 -0.18 13.98 2.64
N HIS A 119 0.72 14.81 3.17
CA HIS A 119 1.12 14.75 4.60
C HIS A 119 -0.06 14.91 5.56
N ASP A 120 -0.95 15.87 5.29
CA ASP A 120 -2.10 16.15 6.15
C ASP A 120 -3.04 14.95 6.26
N LEU A 121 -3.21 14.21 5.17
CA LEU A 121 -4.03 12.99 5.12
C LEU A 121 -3.42 11.89 6.00
N MET A 122 -2.12 11.66 5.90
CA MET A 122 -1.40 10.67 6.70
C MET A 122 -1.49 11.00 8.20
N GLU A 123 -1.33 12.28 8.58
CA GLU A 123 -1.44 12.71 9.97
C GLU A 123 -2.86 12.52 10.54
N GLN A 124 -3.89 12.85 9.76
CA GLN A 124 -5.29 12.70 10.19
C GLN A 124 -5.67 11.25 10.49
N HIS A 125 -5.10 10.29 9.76
CA HIS A 125 -5.43 8.87 9.90
C HIS A 125 -4.48 8.10 10.83
N SER A 126 -3.41 8.71 11.31
CA SER A 126 -2.41 8.07 12.16
C SER A 126 -2.94 7.47 13.48
N GLN A 127 -4.14 7.88 13.91
CA GLN A 127 -4.81 7.41 15.14
C GLN A 127 -6.02 6.51 14.87
N HIS A 128 -6.33 6.23 13.61
CA HIS A 128 -7.45 5.34 13.28
C HIS A 128 -7.10 3.90 13.62
N ILE A 129 -8.00 3.23 14.34
CA ILE A 129 -7.95 1.78 14.55
C ILE A 129 -8.68 1.14 13.37
N ALA A 130 -7.91 0.57 12.45
CA ALA A 130 -8.42 -0.09 11.26
C ALA A 130 -8.62 -1.60 11.49
N ASN A 131 -9.22 -2.27 10.53
CA ASN A 131 -9.49 -3.70 10.51
C ASN A 131 -8.28 -4.54 10.98
N GLY A 132 -8.48 -5.35 12.00
CA GLY A 132 -7.45 -6.25 12.53
C GLY A 132 -6.38 -5.60 13.41
N MET A 133 -6.33 -4.27 13.53
CA MET A 133 -5.41 -3.63 14.47
C MET A 133 -5.68 -4.07 15.90
N ILE A 134 -4.62 -4.31 16.65
CA ILE A 134 -4.72 -4.69 18.06
C ILE A 134 -4.97 -3.48 18.94
N THR A 135 -5.66 -3.70 20.06
CA THR A 135 -5.93 -2.63 21.02
C THR A 135 -4.69 -2.29 21.85
N PRO A 136 -4.63 -1.08 22.45
CA PRO A 136 -3.55 -0.73 23.38
C PRO A 136 -3.39 -1.74 24.51
N GLU A 137 -4.49 -2.30 25.01
CA GLU A 137 -4.48 -3.29 26.10
C GLU A 137 -3.83 -4.61 25.65
N GLN A 138 -4.10 -5.06 24.41
CA GLN A 138 -3.47 -6.25 23.84
C GLN A 138 -1.97 -6.04 23.62
N LEU A 139 -1.58 -4.86 23.14
CA LEU A 139 -0.18 -4.49 22.99
C LEU A 139 0.55 -4.43 24.34
N ASP A 140 -0.09 -3.87 25.35
CA ASP A 140 0.47 -3.83 26.70
C ASP A 140 0.55 -5.23 27.32
N GLN A 141 -0.41 -6.11 27.05
CA GLN A 141 -0.31 -7.51 27.45
C GLN A 141 0.89 -8.20 26.81
N LEU A 142 1.10 -8.04 25.50
CA LEU A 142 2.25 -8.63 24.80
C LEU A 142 3.58 -8.19 25.40
N LYS A 143 3.72 -6.92 25.78
CA LYS A 143 4.93 -6.38 26.43
C LYS A 143 5.27 -7.01 27.79
N THR A 144 4.29 -7.64 28.45
CA THR A 144 4.48 -8.22 29.79
C THR A 144 4.81 -9.70 29.77
N LEU A 145 4.68 -10.35 28.62
CA LEU A 145 4.89 -11.79 28.47
C LEU A 145 6.31 -12.12 28.03
N GLU A 146 6.74 -13.36 28.35
CA GLU A 146 8.03 -13.91 27.96
C GLU A 146 7.86 -15.37 27.48
N GLY A 147 8.83 -15.89 26.74
CA GLY A 147 8.89 -17.28 26.31
C GLY A 147 7.68 -17.72 25.51
N GLU A 148 7.14 -18.90 25.81
CA GLU A 148 6.09 -19.53 25.03
C GLU A 148 4.75 -18.77 25.08
N GLU A 149 4.46 -18.10 26.19
CA GLU A 149 3.23 -17.27 26.32
C GLU A 149 3.32 -16.04 25.41
N ALA A 150 4.50 -15.41 25.33
CA ALA A 150 4.74 -14.28 24.41
C ALA A 150 4.64 -14.72 22.95
N ASP A 151 5.29 -15.85 22.60
CA ASP A 151 5.23 -16.44 21.25
C ASP A 151 3.77 -16.67 20.82
N THR A 152 3.00 -17.34 21.66
CA THR A 152 1.60 -17.70 21.38
C THR A 152 0.76 -16.47 21.15
N LEU A 153 0.84 -15.48 22.06
CA LEU A 153 0.05 -14.25 21.93
C LEU A 153 0.47 -13.44 20.68
N PHE A 154 1.77 -13.31 20.42
CA PHE A 154 2.27 -12.63 19.24
C PHE A 154 1.72 -13.26 17.95
N LEU A 155 1.84 -14.58 17.79
CA LEU A 155 1.37 -15.29 16.61
C LEU A 155 -0.15 -15.12 16.40
N GLN A 156 -0.93 -15.19 17.47
CA GLN A 156 -2.37 -15.00 17.43
C GLN A 156 -2.78 -13.58 17.03
N LEU A 157 -2.16 -12.57 17.65
CA LEU A 157 -2.44 -11.17 17.37
C LEU A 157 -1.99 -10.78 15.97
N MET A 158 -0.78 -11.19 15.55
CA MET A 158 -0.25 -10.89 14.23
C MET A 158 -1.07 -11.57 13.13
N HIS A 159 -1.56 -12.80 13.36
CA HIS A 159 -2.45 -13.45 12.41
C HIS A 159 -3.75 -12.65 12.19
N SER A 160 -4.40 -12.21 13.27
CA SER A 160 -5.62 -11.39 13.19
C SER A 160 -5.34 -10.03 12.52
N HIS A 161 -4.21 -9.43 12.83
CA HIS A 161 -3.73 -8.19 12.22
C HIS A 161 -3.55 -8.33 10.71
N HIS A 162 -2.88 -9.38 10.24
CA HIS A 162 -2.71 -9.68 8.82
C HIS A 162 -4.03 -9.95 8.10
N ALA A 163 -4.96 -10.66 8.75
CA ALA A 163 -6.30 -10.87 8.18
C ALA A 163 -7.03 -9.54 7.93
N GLY A 164 -6.88 -8.58 8.83
CA GLY A 164 -7.41 -7.22 8.65
C GLY A 164 -6.77 -6.48 7.49
N ALA A 165 -5.44 -6.56 7.36
CA ALA A 165 -4.72 -5.96 6.24
C ALA A 165 -5.17 -6.53 4.89
N VAL A 166 -5.27 -7.86 4.78
CA VAL A 166 -5.76 -8.54 3.55
C VAL A 166 -7.14 -8.04 3.16
N ALA A 167 -8.04 -7.83 4.12
CA ALA A 167 -9.38 -7.31 3.85
C ALA A 167 -9.36 -5.86 3.31
N MET A 168 -8.48 -4.99 3.84
CA MET A 168 -8.31 -3.62 3.33
C MET A 168 -7.66 -3.59 1.94
N THR A 169 -6.69 -4.47 1.72
CA THR A 169 -5.91 -4.55 0.48
C THR A 169 -6.76 -4.98 -0.71
N GLN A 170 -7.81 -5.78 -0.50
CA GLN A 170 -8.69 -6.20 -1.58
C GLN A 170 -9.42 -5.02 -2.24
N ASP A 171 -9.83 -4.01 -1.48
CA ASP A 171 -10.46 -2.81 -2.04
C ASP A 171 -9.48 -2.01 -2.90
N GLN A 172 -8.21 -1.94 -2.52
CA GLN A 172 -7.16 -1.31 -3.31
C GLN A 172 -6.94 -2.03 -4.65
N ILE A 173 -6.95 -3.35 -4.65
CA ILE A 173 -6.80 -4.16 -5.88
C ILE A 173 -7.98 -3.95 -6.82
N ASP A 174 -9.20 -3.93 -6.28
CA ASP A 174 -10.42 -3.87 -7.07
C ASP A 174 -10.71 -2.47 -7.64
N ASN A 175 -10.33 -1.41 -6.91
CA ASN A 175 -10.77 -0.05 -7.15
C ASN A 175 -9.65 1.01 -7.18
N GLY A 176 -8.42 0.67 -6.87
CA GLY A 176 -7.26 1.57 -6.93
C GLY A 176 -6.98 2.04 -8.36
N GLY A 177 -6.52 3.26 -8.52
CA GLY A 177 -6.22 3.87 -9.81
C GLY A 177 -4.73 3.85 -10.16
N TYR A 178 -3.86 3.87 -9.16
CA TYR A 178 -2.42 3.92 -9.35
C TYR A 178 -1.82 2.51 -9.41
N GLN A 179 -1.50 2.05 -10.61
CA GLN A 179 -1.08 0.66 -10.85
C GLN A 179 0.10 0.21 -9.96
N PRO A 180 1.16 1.01 -9.71
CA PRO A 180 2.23 0.57 -8.81
C PRO A 180 1.77 0.28 -7.38
N LEU A 181 0.76 1.02 -6.87
CA LEU A 181 0.18 0.76 -5.55
C LEU A 181 -0.74 -0.48 -5.57
N VAL A 182 -1.47 -0.71 -6.66
CA VAL A 182 -2.24 -1.95 -6.87
C VAL A 182 -1.31 -3.16 -6.90
N ASP A 183 -0.17 -3.06 -7.58
CA ASP A 183 0.84 -4.13 -7.65
C ASP A 183 1.46 -4.40 -6.27
N LEU A 184 1.74 -3.36 -5.48
CA LEU A 184 2.21 -3.49 -4.09
C LEU A 184 1.14 -4.15 -3.22
N ALA A 185 -0.11 -3.74 -3.34
CA ALA A 185 -1.24 -4.33 -2.64
C ALA A 185 -1.37 -5.84 -2.92
N GLN A 186 -1.19 -6.27 -4.17
CA GLN A 186 -1.20 -7.70 -4.50
C GLN A 186 -0.04 -8.46 -3.84
N GLN A 187 1.15 -7.87 -3.79
CA GLN A 187 2.31 -8.47 -3.11
C GLN A 187 2.05 -8.60 -1.60
N MET A 188 1.45 -7.59 -0.96
CA MET A 188 1.06 -7.62 0.45
C MET A 188 0.13 -8.80 0.75
N ILE A 189 -0.91 -9.05 -0.08
CA ILE A 189 -1.80 -10.21 0.10
C ILE A 189 -1.01 -11.52 0.02
N ASP A 190 -0.16 -11.67 -0.97
CA ASP A 190 0.58 -12.91 -1.19
C ASP A 190 1.53 -13.20 -0.02
N VAL A 191 2.29 -12.20 0.44
CA VAL A 191 3.23 -12.32 1.57
C VAL A 191 2.47 -12.55 2.87
N GLN A 192 1.51 -11.71 3.22
CA GLN A 192 0.82 -11.82 4.51
C GLN A 192 -0.03 -13.10 4.61
N THR A 193 -0.59 -13.59 3.49
CA THR A 193 -1.27 -14.89 3.48
C THR A 193 -0.29 -16.05 3.72
N ALA A 194 0.95 -15.95 3.23
CA ALA A 194 1.97 -16.97 3.51
C ALA A 194 2.42 -16.93 4.98
N GLU A 195 2.60 -15.73 5.53
CA GLU A 195 2.96 -15.53 6.95
C GLU A 195 1.86 -16.01 7.89
N MET A 196 0.58 -15.76 7.58
CA MET A 196 -0.55 -16.31 8.34
C MET A 196 -0.54 -17.82 8.42
N ARG A 197 -0.26 -18.50 7.30
CA ARG A 197 -0.14 -19.98 7.30
C ARG A 197 1.05 -20.47 8.12
N GLU A 198 2.16 -19.73 8.14
CA GLU A 198 3.30 -20.04 8.99
C GLU A 198 2.96 -19.87 10.48
N MET A 199 2.23 -18.79 10.83
CA MET A 199 1.73 -18.57 12.20
C MET A 199 0.81 -19.71 12.66
N GLU A 200 -0.12 -20.16 11.80
CA GLU A 200 -0.98 -21.31 12.07
C GLU A 200 -0.16 -22.58 12.35
N GLN A 201 0.85 -22.87 11.54
CA GLN A 201 1.72 -24.03 11.74
C GLN A 201 2.54 -23.95 13.04
N LEU A 202 3.03 -22.75 13.39
CA LEU A 202 3.77 -22.54 14.62
C LEU A 202 2.86 -22.70 15.86
N LEU A 203 1.63 -22.22 15.79
CA LEU A 203 0.62 -22.40 16.86
C LEU A 203 0.26 -23.89 16.99
N GLU A 204 -0.03 -24.58 15.89
CA GLU A 204 -0.32 -26.02 15.90
C GLU A 204 0.82 -26.84 16.52
N ALA A 205 2.08 -26.52 16.20
CA ALA A 205 3.25 -27.19 16.78
C ALA A 205 3.38 -26.97 18.30
N LYS A 206 2.81 -25.90 18.84
CA LYS A 206 2.72 -25.60 20.27
C LYS A 206 1.48 -26.26 20.94
N GLY A 207 0.55 -26.81 20.16
CA GLY A 207 -0.74 -27.29 20.65
C GLY A 207 -1.75 -26.20 20.93
N GLU A 208 -1.50 -25.01 20.38
CA GLU A 208 -2.30 -23.80 20.52
C GLU A 208 -3.15 -23.57 19.26
N SER A 209 -4.14 -22.69 19.37
CA SER A 209 -5.03 -22.32 18.26
C SER A 209 -5.11 -20.80 18.11
N LEU A 210 -5.64 -20.37 16.99
CA LEU A 210 -5.98 -18.95 16.78
C LEU A 210 -6.99 -18.47 17.83
N LEU A 211 -7.00 -17.17 18.08
CA LEU A 211 -8.04 -16.54 18.89
C LEU A 211 -9.40 -16.82 18.22
N ASN A 212 -10.39 -17.24 19.01
CA ASN A 212 -11.77 -17.33 18.51
C ASN A 212 -12.30 -15.90 18.37
N GLU A 213 -12.65 -15.54 17.16
CA GLU A 213 -13.38 -14.30 16.86
C GLU A 213 -14.80 -14.29 17.50
#